data_11fd18201c6ef75e5186b286a5bc788b
#
_entry.id   11fd18201c6ef75e5186b286a5bc788b
#
_cell.length_a   1.000
_cell.length_b   1.000
_cell.length_c   1.000
_cell.angle_alpha   90.00
_cell.angle_beta   90.00
_cell.angle_gamma   90.00
#
_symmetry.space_group_name_H-M   'P 1'
#
loop_
_entity.id
_entity.type
_entity.pdbx_description
1 polymer ?
#
loop_
_entity_poly.entity_id
_entity_poly.type
_entity_poly.pdbx_seq_one_letter_code
_entity_poly.pdbx_strand_id
1 'polypeptide(L)'
;NVDRTILDAARAIVATGAHLVLATGRTVISARDLGFEDVPIEAVGSNGSIIRDGAGEIIKTFPLDPAELEDLMRSFPHVCFDCVAPEGSYITGTREDHEAGFRRDGLVRRIVMRGMRQRRGGGGERRFSQSMGEVLAHEICKVNCRVSDDGLERELKAYLAEHSDTLVNAPFNPVMFEITQVGVNKGASVAWLAEHLGYAESEVAVYGDGGNDLMMLERFEHAYATANGSDEAKRAAGTVIGPCYLHAVPRHMLRTLRRERGRVVIE
;
A
#
# COMPACT_ATOMS: atom_id res chain seq x y z
N ASN A 1 12.80 -1.82 -7.34
CA ASN A 1 12.76 -1.20 -8.68
C ASN A 1 12.25 -2.25 -9.65
N VAL A 2 11.39 -1.86 -10.58
CA VAL A 2 11.01 -2.68 -11.73
C VAL A 2 12.21 -2.70 -12.69
N ASP A 3 12.71 -3.88 -12.96
CA ASP A 3 13.75 -4.12 -13.97
C ASP A 3 13.14 -4.77 -15.22
N ARG A 4 13.97 -5.00 -16.22
CA ARG A 4 13.52 -5.56 -17.49
C ARG A 4 12.87 -6.93 -17.33
N THR A 5 13.34 -7.78 -16.42
CA THR A 5 12.76 -9.11 -16.17
C THR A 5 11.32 -9.00 -15.62
N ILE A 6 11.10 -8.07 -14.69
CA ILE A 6 9.77 -7.81 -14.12
C ILE A 6 8.85 -7.21 -15.20
N LEU A 7 9.35 -6.26 -15.99
CA LEU A 7 8.58 -5.59 -17.03
C LEU A 7 8.16 -6.57 -18.15
N ASP A 8 9.10 -7.41 -18.62
CA ASP A 8 8.81 -8.42 -19.63
C ASP A 8 7.78 -9.45 -19.12
N ALA A 9 7.86 -9.83 -17.84
CA ALA A 9 6.86 -10.70 -17.22
C ALA A 9 5.50 -10.02 -17.11
N ALA A 10 5.44 -8.76 -16.69
CA ALA A 10 4.21 -7.98 -16.61
C ALA A 10 3.53 -7.89 -17.99
N ARG A 11 4.27 -7.56 -19.04
CA ARG A 11 3.76 -7.54 -20.42
C ARG A 11 3.22 -8.88 -20.85
N ALA A 12 3.96 -9.97 -20.54
CA ALA A 12 3.53 -11.32 -20.89
C ALA A 12 2.25 -11.76 -20.17
N ILE A 13 2.07 -11.34 -18.90
CA ILE A 13 0.87 -11.62 -18.10
C ILE A 13 -0.32 -10.87 -18.70
N VAL A 14 -0.21 -9.57 -18.87
CA VAL A 14 -1.30 -8.73 -19.39
C VAL A 14 -1.68 -9.15 -20.83
N ALA A 15 -0.73 -9.55 -21.66
CA ALA A 15 -0.99 -10.09 -23.00
C ALA A 15 -1.82 -11.37 -23.02
N THR A 16 -2.02 -12.04 -21.87
CA THR A 16 -2.92 -13.19 -21.76
C THR A 16 -4.38 -12.81 -21.53
N GLY A 17 -4.66 -11.54 -21.29
CA GLY A 17 -5.96 -11.04 -20.83
C GLY A 17 -6.11 -11.07 -19.30
N ALA A 18 -5.09 -11.52 -18.56
CA ALA A 18 -5.11 -11.48 -17.10
C ALA A 18 -4.84 -10.05 -16.60
N HIS A 19 -5.54 -9.65 -15.54
CA HIS A 19 -5.28 -8.41 -14.82
C HIS A 19 -4.07 -8.54 -13.91
N LEU A 20 -3.20 -7.54 -13.91
CA LEU A 20 -2.06 -7.44 -13.02
C LEU A 20 -2.25 -6.26 -12.09
N VAL A 21 -2.40 -6.55 -10.80
CA VAL A 21 -2.71 -5.56 -9.76
C VAL A 21 -1.50 -5.34 -8.85
N LEU A 22 -1.17 -4.09 -8.60
CA LEU A 22 -0.16 -3.70 -7.62
C LEU A 22 -0.82 -3.28 -6.30
N ALA A 23 -0.80 -4.14 -5.28
CA ALA A 23 -1.27 -3.83 -3.93
C ALA A 23 -0.13 -3.29 -3.05
N THR A 24 -0.20 -2.01 -2.64
CA THR A 24 0.91 -1.34 -1.96
C THR A 24 0.45 -0.34 -0.89
N GLY A 25 1.27 -0.18 0.17
CA GLY A 25 1.08 0.89 1.14
C GLY A 25 1.45 2.29 0.61
N ARG A 26 2.07 2.39 -0.57
CA ARG A 26 2.45 3.67 -1.16
C ARG A 26 1.26 4.34 -1.81
N THR A 27 1.30 5.67 -1.86
CA THR A 27 0.44 6.43 -2.76
C THR A 27 0.95 6.21 -4.20
N VAL A 28 0.06 5.75 -5.06
CA VAL A 28 0.34 5.50 -6.48
C VAL A 28 -0.54 6.43 -7.30
N ILE A 29 0.07 7.25 -8.15
CA ILE A 29 -0.65 8.08 -9.12
C ILE A 29 -0.78 7.33 -10.44
N SER A 30 0.29 6.66 -10.88
CA SER A 30 0.25 5.80 -12.04
C SER A 30 1.23 4.63 -11.91
N ALA A 31 0.99 3.52 -12.60
CA ALA A 31 1.92 2.39 -12.68
C ALA A 31 3.25 2.79 -13.36
N ARG A 32 3.22 3.80 -14.25
CA ARG A 32 4.41 4.37 -14.89
C ARG A 32 5.40 4.94 -13.87
N ASP A 33 4.91 5.62 -12.81
CA ASP A 33 5.73 6.19 -11.75
C ASP A 33 6.49 5.12 -10.95
N LEU A 34 6.04 3.87 -11.03
CA LEU A 34 6.67 2.72 -10.39
C LEU A 34 7.60 1.95 -11.32
N GLY A 35 7.70 2.35 -12.60
CA GLY A 35 8.59 1.77 -13.60
C GLY A 35 7.94 0.72 -14.49
N PHE A 36 6.61 0.61 -14.51
CA PHE A 36 5.91 -0.32 -15.39
C PHE A 36 5.65 0.25 -16.80
N GLU A 37 6.14 1.46 -17.06
CA GLU A 37 6.07 2.14 -18.37
C GLU A 37 4.62 2.24 -18.89
N ASP A 38 4.33 1.57 -20.00
CA ASP A 38 3.04 1.54 -20.71
C ASP A 38 2.18 0.29 -20.43
N VAL A 39 2.63 -0.56 -19.49
CA VAL A 39 1.85 -1.75 -19.11
C VAL A 39 0.63 -1.31 -18.31
N PRO A 40 -0.60 -1.64 -18.75
CA PRO A 40 -1.79 -1.32 -17.98
C PRO A 40 -1.87 -2.21 -16.73
N ILE A 41 -1.62 -1.60 -15.58
CA ILE A 41 -1.62 -2.25 -14.27
C ILE A 41 -2.57 -1.49 -13.37
N GLU A 42 -3.51 -2.20 -12.80
CA GLU A 42 -4.37 -1.65 -11.75
C GLU A 42 -3.56 -1.45 -10.47
N ALA A 43 -3.93 -0.46 -9.68
CA ALA A 43 -3.25 -0.16 -8.43
C ALA A 43 -4.23 -0.08 -7.25
N VAL A 44 -3.99 -0.91 -6.24
CA VAL A 44 -4.58 -0.83 -4.91
C VAL A 44 -3.56 -0.15 -4.02
N GLY A 45 -3.61 1.18 -3.99
CA GLY A 45 -2.65 2.05 -3.31
C GLY A 45 -3.05 2.40 -1.88
N SER A 46 -2.13 3.04 -1.15
CA SER A 46 -2.36 3.61 0.17
C SER A 46 -2.97 2.62 1.18
N ASN A 47 -2.44 1.38 1.22
CA ASN A 47 -2.95 0.26 2.02
C ASN A 47 -4.39 -0.18 1.67
N GLY A 48 -4.86 0.11 0.46
CA GLY A 48 -6.19 -0.27 0.00
C GLY A 48 -7.16 0.89 -0.12
N SER A 49 -6.82 2.09 0.37
CA SER A 49 -7.78 3.19 0.44
C SER A 49 -8.00 3.94 -0.88
N ILE A 50 -7.15 3.71 -1.90
CA ILE A 50 -7.30 4.30 -3.24
C ILE A 50 -7.06 3.24 -4.30
N ILE A 51 -8.06 3.03 -5.17
CA ILE A 51 -7.98 2.06 -6.27
C ILE A 51 -8.00 2.81 -7.60
N ARG A 52 -7.06 2.45 -8.48
CA ARG A 52 -6.94 2.98 -9.83
C ARG A 52 -6.99 1.86 -10.85
N ASP A 53 -7.55 2.16 -12.01
CA ASP A 53 -7.55 1.26 -13.17
C ASP A 53 -6.18 1.24 -13.88
N GLY A 54 -6.09 0.44 -14.94
CA GLY A 54 -4.89 0.31 -15.77
C GLY A 54 -4.51 1.58 -16.55
N ALA A 55 -5.41 2.56 -16.68
CA ALA A 55 -5.13 3.88 -17.23
C ALA A 55 -4.63 4.88 -16.18
N GLY A 56 -4.74 4.52 -14.88
CA GLY A 56 -4.38 5.37 -13.74
C GLY A 56 -5.54 6.22 -13.22
N GLU A 57 -6.75 6.05 -13.77
CA GLU A 57 -7.93 6.75 -13.30
C GLU A 57 -8.43 6.17 -11.98
N ILE A 58 -8.94 7.03 -11.09
CA ILE A 58 -9.50 6.60 -9.81
C ILE A 58 -10.86 5.94 -10.04
N ILE A 59 -10.99 4.68 -9.63
CA ILE A 59 -12.25 3.94 -9.72
C ILE A 59 -12.92 3.72 -8.37
N LYS A 60 -12.15 3.84 -7.27
CA LYS A 60 -12.70 3.75 -5.90
C LYS A 60 -11.78 4.43 -4.90
N THR A 61 -12.40 5.08 -3.92
CA THR A 61 -11.75 5.61 -2.72
C THR A 61 -12.47 5.12 -1.48
N PHE A 62 -11.75 5.07 -0.38
CA PHE A 62 -12.25 4.78 0.96
C PHE A 62 -11.69 5.84 1.92
N PRO A 63 -12.35 7.01 2.01
CA PRO A 63 -11.89 8.10 2.86
C PRO A 63 -12.13 7.81 4.34
N LEU A 64 -11.33 8.44 5.20
CA LEU A 64 -11.63 8.55 6.62
C LEU A 64 -12.86 9.44 6.82
N ASP A 65 -13.62 9.17 7.87
CA ASP A 65 -14.67 10.09 8.30
C ASP A 65 -14.04 11.44 8.68
N PRO A 66 -14.53 12.58 8.13
CA PRO A 66 -13.96 13.89 8.42
C PRO A 66 -14.01 14.27 9.90
N ALA A 67 -15.03 13.83 10.65
CA ALA A 67 -15.13 14.11 12.07
C ALA A 67 -14.07 13.34 12.88
N GLU A 68 -13.81 12.08 12.55
CA GLU A 68 -12.75 11.27 13.13
C GLU A 68 -11.36 11.84 12.82
N LEU A 69 -11.17 12.32 11.59
CA LEU A 69 -9.92 12.97 11.18
C LEU A 69 -9.71 14.27 11.95
N GLU A 70 -10.76 15.07 12.11
CA GLU A 70 -10.71 16.31 12.87
C GLU A 70 -10.38 16.05 14.34
N ASP A 71 -11.02 15.05 14.96
CA ASP A 71 -10.77 14.67 16.34
C ASP A 71 -9.33 14.18 16.56
N LEU A 72 -8.82 13.32 15.67
CA LEU A 72 -7.43 12.88 15.68
C LEU A 72 -6.46 14.07 15.63
N MET A 73 -6.68 15.01 14.71
CA MET A 73 -5.80 16.18 14.55
C MET A 73 -5.88 17.14 15.75
N ARG A 74 -7.06 17.31 16.36
CA ARG A 74 -7.26 18.12 17.59
C ARG A 74 -6.60 17.48 18.80
N SER A 75 -6.67 16.16 18.93
CA SER A 75 -6.08 15.42 20.04
C SER A 75 -4.55 15.44 20.00
N PHE A 76 -3.95 15.57 18.82
CA PHE A 76 -2.50 15.57 18.63
C PHE A 76 -1.99 16.79 17.82
N PRO A 77 -2.18 18.03 18.31
CA PRO A 77 -1.90 19.26 17.54
C PRO A 77 -0.42 19.48 17.20
N HIS A 78 0.49 18.77 17.89
CA HIS A 78 1.94 18.84 17.66
C HIS A 78 2.48 17.74 16.76
N VAL A 79 1.64 16.82 16.32
CA VAL A 79 2.03 15.75 15.40
C VAL A 79 1.97 16.25 13.96
N CYS A 80 3.05 16.01 13.23
CA CYS A 80 3.08 16.27 11.79
C CYS A 80 2.39 15.11 11.06
N PHE A 81 1.15 15.33 10.65
CA PHE A 81 0.36 14.38 9.86
C PHE A 81 0.62 14.58 8.36
N ASP A 82 0.87 13.50 7.63
CA ASP A 82 0.88 13.43 6.17
C ASP A 82 -0.44 12.80 5.72
N CYS A 83 -1.41 13.65 5.41
CA CYS A 83 -2.77 13.29 5.03
C CYS A 83 -2.85 13.06 3.53
N VAL A 84 -3.10 11.82 3.13
CA VAL A 84 -3.07 11.36 1.74
C VAL A 84 -4.47 11.41 1.14
N ALA A 85 -4.62 12.23 0.10
CA ALA A 85 -5.77 12.28 -0.77
C ALA A 85 -5.45 11.65 -2.14
N PRO A 86 -6.45 11.38 -2.99
CA PRO A 86 -6.24 10.80 -4.32
C PRO A 86 -5.31 11.62 -5.23
N GLU A 87 -5.28 12.93 -5.08
CA GLU A 87 -4.49 13.87 -5.88
C GLU A 87 -3.11 14.20 -5.28
N GLY A 88 -2.86 13.87 -4.00
CA GLY A 88 -1.58 14.18 -3.34
C GLY A 88 -1.62 14.09 -1.84
N SER A 89 -0.62 14.70 -1.19
CA SER A 89 -0.49 14.71 0.27
C SER A 89 -0.56 16.13 0.83
N TYR A 90 -1.35 16.29 1.89
CA TYR A 90 -1.54 17.52 2.66
C TYR A 90 -0.91 17.33 4.05
N ILE A 91 0.17 18.05 4.32
CA ILE A 91 1.03 17.83 5.49
C ILE A 91 0.86 18.99 6.47
N THR A 92 0.44 18.69 7.71
CA THR A 92 0.15 19.71 8.72
C THR A 92 1.38 20.44 9.23
N GLY A 93 2.56 19.80 9.20
CA GLY A 93 3.83 20.40 9.61
C GLY A 93 4.64 20.98 8.46
N THR A 94 5.73 21.66 8.83
CA THR A 94 6.75 22.08 7.86
C THR A 94 7.49 20.88 7.27
N ARG A 95 8.30 21.12 6.24
CA ARG A 95 9.20 20.09 5.71
C ARG A 95 10.18 19.58 6.75
N GLU A 96 10.66 20.47 7.63
CA GLU A 96 11.56 20.15 8.71
C GLU A 96 10.88 19.27 9.79
N ASP A 97 9.63 19.55 10.14
CA ASP A 97 8.85 18.74 11.09
C ASP A 97 8.62 17.32 10.53
N HIS A 98 8.24 17.23 9.27
CA HIS A 98 8.07 15.95 8.59
C HIS A 98 9.39 15.15 8.53
N GLU A 99 10.52 15.80 8.27
CA GLU A 99 11.83 15.16 8.27
C GLU A 99 12.32 14.81 9.67
N ALA A 100 11.95 15.59 10.70
CA ALA A 100 12.27 15.33 12.09
C ALA A 100 11.66 13.99 12.56
N GLY A 101 10.48 13.63 12.12
CA GLY A 101 9.86 12.34 12.42
C GLY A 101 10.71 11.12 12.02
N PHE A 102 11.66 11.28 11.08
CA PHE A 102 12.59 10.20 10.68
C PHE A 102 13.85 10.10 11.55
N ARG A 103 14.02 10.95 12.57
CA ARG A 103 15.22 10.95 13.43
C ARG A 103 15.37 9.66 14.23
N ARG A 104 14.28 8.97 14.56
CA ARG A 104 14.30 7.65 15.24
C ARG A 104 14.73 6.50 14.31
N ASP A 105 14.74 6.70 13.01
CA ASP A 105 15.31 5.72 12.08
C ASP A 105 16.84 5.71 12.23
N GLY A 106 17.44 4.54 12.32
CA GLY A 106 18.91 4.40 12.41
C GLY A 106 19.61 5.09 11.25
N LEU A 107 20.85 5.58 11.47
CA LEU A 107 21.62 6.38 10.51
C LEU A 107 21.70 5.74 9.11
N VAL A 108 21.93 4.43 9.04
CA VAL A 108 22.01 3.67 7.78
C VAL A 108 20.69 3.74 7.02
N ARG A 109 19.57 3.55 7.73
CA ARG A 109 18.22 3.60 7.14
C ARG A 109 17.88 5.00 6.63
N ARG A 110 18.28 6.05 7.36
CA ARG A 110 18.11 7.45 6.91
C ARG A 110 18.85 7.73 5.61
N ILE A 111 20.09 7.26 5.46
CA ILE A 111 20.89 7.43 4.24
C ILE A 111 20.26 6.68 3.07
N VAL A 112 19.87 5.42 3.27
CA VAL A 112 19.20 4.60 2.25
C VAL A 112 17.88 5.22 1.82
N MET A 113 17.05 5.67 2.78
CA MET A 113 15.75 6.31 2.48
C MET A 113 15.92 7.65 1.76
N ARG A 114 16.94 8.45 2.12
CA ARG A 114 17.25 9.72 1.42
C ARG A 114 17.66 9.48 -0.05
N GLY A 115 18.49 8.48 -0.30
CA GLY A 115 18.87 8.08 -1.67
C GLY A 115 17.69 7.53 -2.49
N MET A 116 16.78 6.78 -1.83
CA MET A 116 15.57 6.28 -2.47
C MET A 116 14.55 7.38 -2.76
N ARG A 117 14.41 8.41 -1.90
CA ARG A 117 13.52 9.57 -2.12
C ARG A 117 13.94 10.41 -3.33
N GLN A 118 15.23 10.59 -3.56
CA GLN A 118 15.73 11.33 -4.73
C GLN A 118 15.50 10.62 -6.07
N ARG A 119 15.30 9.30 -6.04
CA ARG A 119 15.10 8.46 -7.25
C ARG A 119 13.63 8.07 -7.50
N ARG A 120 12.70 8.42 -6.60
CA ARG A 120 11.29 8.03 -6.66
C ARG A 120 10.42 9.27 -6.84
N GLY A 121 10.16 9.63 -8.09
CA GLY A 121 8.95 10.34 -8.45
C GLY A 121 7.79 9.33 -8.33
N GLY A 122 6.72 9.69 -7.69
CA GLY A 122 5.55 8.80 -7.54
C GLY A 122 4.94 8.93 -6.16
N GLY A 123 3.91 9.72 -6.04
CA GLY A 123 3.23 9.93 -4.77
C GLY A 123 2.41 11.23 -4.75
N GLY A 124 2.25 11.87 -5.91
CA GLY A 124 1.53 13.12 -6.00
C GLY A 124 2.31 14.32 -5.45
N GLU A 125 1.69 15.48 -5.54
CA GLU A 125 2.20 16.72 -4.98
C GLU A 125 2.14 16.67 -3.44
N ARG A 126 3.16 17.20 -2.78
CA ARG A 126 3.22 17.35 -1.32
C ARG A 126 3.09 18.80 -0.93
N ARG A 127 2.03 19.13 -0.23
CA ARG A 127 1.73 20.47 0.29
C ARG A 127 1.98 20.49 1.78
N PHE A 128 2.96 21.29 2.21
CA PHE A 128 3.37 21.40 3.61
C PHE A 128 2.68 22.59 4.30
N SER A 129 2.73 22.60 5.64
CA SER A 129 2.17 23.66 6.50
C SER A 129 0.68 23.91 6.29
N GLN A 130 -0.05 22.83 6.01
CA GLN A 130 -1.49 22.88 5.83
C GLN A 130 -2.19 23.02 7.18
N SER A 131 -3.13 23.94 7.29
CA SER A 131 -4.05 24.01 8.43
C SER A 131 -5.01 22.80 8.42
N MET A 132 -5.60 22.51 9.56
CA MET A 132 -6.62 21.48 9.69
C MET A 132 -7.80 21.73 8.72
N GLY A 133 -8.24 22.98 8.57
CA GLY A 133 -9.33 23.33 7.65
C GLY A 133 -8.97 23.06 6.18
N GLU A 134 -7.71 23.31 5.78
CA GLU A 134 -7.23 22.97 4.44
C GLU A 134 -7.19 21.46 4.22
N VAL A 135 -6.74 20.68 5.22
CA VAL A 135 -6.74 19.23 5.14
C VAL A 135 -8.16 18.67 5.01
N LEU A 136 -9.09 19.14 5.86
CA LEU A 136 -10.49 18.67 5.88
C LEU A 136 -11.29 19.08 4.63
N ALA A 137 -10.78 19.99 3.80
CA ALA A 137 -11.37 20.32 2.51
C ALA A 137 -11.15 19.24 1.43
N HIS A 138 -10.34 18.21 1.73
CA HIS A 138 -9.98 17.14 0.81
C HIS A 138 -10.47 15.78 1.29
N GLU A 139 -10.62 14.84 0.34
CA GLU A 139 -11.00 13.46 0.62
C GLU A 139 -9.77 12.67 1.12
N ILE A 140 -9.52 12.72 2.43
CA ILE A 140 -8.36 12.05 3.02
C ILE A 140 -8.63 10.56 3.18
N CYS A 141 -7.84 9.75 2.49
CA CYS A 141 -7.98 8.30 2.44
C CYS A 141 -7.00 7.56 3.36
N LYS A 142 -5.92 8.22 3.76
CA LYS A 142 -4.91 7.66 4.67
C LYS A 142 -4.19 8.77 5.40
N VAL A 143 -3.84 8.52 6.66
CA VAL A 143 -2.99 9.43 7.44
C VAL A 143 -1.71 8.71 7.84
N ASN A 144 -0.58 9.30 7.51
CA ASN A 144 0.72 8.82 7.96
C ASN A 144 1.27 9.79 9.00
N CYS A 145 1.87 9.26 10.07
CA CYS A 145 2.67 10.08 10.96
C CYS A 145 3.81 9.27 11.59
N ARG A 146 4.77 10.01 12.13
CA ARG A 146 5.85 9.49 12.95
C ARG A 146 5.97 10.36 14.18
N VAL A 147 6.09 9.75 15.32
CA VAL A 147 6.23 10.46 16.59
C VAL A 147 7.66 10.41 17.09
N SER A 148 8.08 11.48 17.76
CA SER A 148 9.49 11.69 18.14
C SER A 148 9.87 10.99 19.43
N ASP A 149 8.90 10.67 20.29
CA ASP A 149 9.15 10.12 21.63
C ASP A 149 8.19 8.97 21.98
N ASP A 150 8.58 8.19 22.99
CA ASP A 150 7.84 6.99 23.42
C ASP A 150 6.55 7.34 24.18
N GLY A 151 6.46 8.53 24.77
CA GLY A 151 5.26 9.02 25.45
C GLY A 151 4.14 9.24 24.45
N LEU A 152 4.42 10.09 23.47
CA LEU A 152 3.48 10.41 22.39
C LEU A 152 3.11 9.16 21.56
N GLU A 153 4.06 8.22 21.39
CA GLU A 153 3.75 6.95 20.73
C GLU A 153 2.72 6.13 21.51
N ARG A 154 2.85 6.06 22.84
CA ARG A 154 1.87 5.36 23.70
C ARG A 154 0.50 6.04 23.68
N GLU A 155 0.48 7.37 23.77
CA GLU A 155 -0.76 8.16 23.71
C GLU A 155 -1.50 7.94 22.38
N LEU A 156 -0.80 8.02 21.25
CA LEU A 156 -1.41 7.80 19.94
C LEU A 156 -1.88 6.35 19.75
N LYS A 157 -1.14 5.36 20.26
CA LYS A 157 -1.59 3.96 20.29
C LYS A 157 -2.84 3.75 21.13
N ALA A 158 -2.91 4.39 22.31
CA ALA A 158 -4.10 4.32 23.18
C ALA A 158 -5.31 4.96 22.50
N TYR A 159 -5.14 6.14 21.91
CA TYR A 159 -6.19 6.81 21.15
C TYR A 159 -6.73 5.91 20.02
N LEU A 160 -5.84 5.31 19.21
CA LEU A 160 -6.25 4.43 18.11
C LEU A 160 -6.91 3.12 18.60
N ALA A 161 -6.57 2.66 19.81
CA ALA A 161 -7.24 1.53 20.41
C ALA A 161 -8.67 1.88 20.90
N GLU A 162 -8.88 3.09 21.42
CA GLU A 162 -10.19 3.61 21.80
C GLU A 162 -11.10 3.86 20.59
N HIS A 163 -10.53 4.22 19.40
CA HIS A 163 -11.24 4.47 18.15
C HIS A 163 -11.14 3.28 17.16
N SER A 164 -10.94 2.07 17.66
CA SER A 164 -10.73 0.87 16.83
C SER A 164 -11.96 0.40 16.06
N ASP A 165 -13.13 0.96 16.33
CA ASP A 165 -14.37 0.78 15.59
C ASP A 165 -14.44 1.64 14.31
N THR A 166 -13.65 2.71 14.22
CA THR A 166 -13.61 3.64 13.08
C THR A 166 -12.25 3.70 12.40
N LEU A 167 -11.16 3.61 13.15
CA LEU A 167 -9.79 3.77 12.66
C LEU A 167 -8.97 2.49 12.83
N VAL A 168 -8.10 2.20 11.87
CA VAL A 168 -7.13 1.10 11.97
C VAL A 168 -5.72 1.61 11.64
N ASN A 169 -4.76 1.16 12.44
CA ASN A 169 -3.34 1.38 12.18
C ASN A 169 -2.70 0.09 11.66
N ALA A 170 -2.29 0.07 10.40
CA ALA A 170 -1.65 -1.08 9.75
C ALA A 170 -0.27 -0.70 9.19
N PRO A 171 0.73 -0.44 10.06
CA PRO A 171 2.01 0.05 9.63
C PRO A 171 2.86 -1.07 9.01
N PHE A 172 3.53 -0.74 7.92
CA PHE A 172 4.63 -1.55 7.40
C PHE A 172 5.86 -1.55 8.34
N ASN A 173 6.03 -0.49 9.14
CA ASN A 173 7.18 -0.26 9.99
C ASN A 173 6.74 0.13 11.40
N PRO A 174 7.26 -0.51 12.47
CA PRO A 174 6.84 -0.27 13.86
C PRO A 174 6.94 1.18 14.35
N VAL A 175 7.82 2.01 13.75
CA VAL A 175 8.00 3.42 14.13
C VAL A 175 7.14 4.38 13.30
N MET A 176 6.22 3.87 12.51
CA MET A 176 5.34 4.65 11.63
C MET A 176 3.90 4.30 11.94
N PHE A 177 3.04 5.29 11.94
CA PHE A 177 1.60 5.10 11.96
C PHE A 177 1.09 5.25 10.51
N GLU A 178 0.26 4.29 10.11
CA GLU A 178 -0.42 4.27 8.82
C GLU A 178 -1.90 4.01 9.09
N ILE A 179 -2.65 5.10 9.22
CA ILE A 179 -4.03 5.10 9.71
C ILE A 179 -4.99 5.17 8.51
N THR A 180 -5.95 4.27 8.47
CA THR A 180 -7.03 4.24 7.48
C THR A 180 -8.37 4.01 8.18
N GLN A 181 -9.46 4.14 7.45
CA GLN A 181 -10.80 3.76 7.92
C GLN A 181 -10.82 2.25 8.26
N VAL A 182 -11.54 1.87 9.31
CA VAL A 182 -11.75 0.45 9.65
C VAL A 182 -12.34 -0.32 8.46
N GLY A 183 -11.94 -1.58 8.29
CA GLY A 183 -12.33 -2.40 7.15
C GLY A 183 -11.52 -2.17 5.88
N VAL A 184 -10.79 -1.06 5.78
CA VAL A 184 -9.93 -0.76 4.62
C VAL A 184 -8.57 -1.42 4.80
N ASN A 185 -8.26 -2.36 3.94
CA ASN A 185 -6.96 -3.04 3.86
C ASN A 185 -6.76 -3.60 2.44
N LYS A 186 -5.54 -4.03 2.13
CA LYS A 186 -5.22 -4.57 0.79
C LYS A 186 -6.11 -5.74 0.39
N GLY A 187 -6.46 -6.64 1.32
CA GLY A 187 -7.28 -7.81 1.04
C GLY A 187 -8.72 -7.44 0.66
N ALA A 188 -9.36 -6.56 1.44
CA ALA A 188 -10.71 -6.09 1.16
C ALA A 188 -10.78 -5.34 -0.17
N SER A 189 -9.77 -4.52 -0.45
CA SER A 189 -9.73 -3.70 -1.67
C SER A 189 -9.38 -4.49 -2.93
N VAL A 190 -8.53 -5.52 -2.81
CA VAL A 190 -8.28 -6.47 -3.93
C VAL A 190 -9.52 -7.29 -4.21
N ALA A 191 -10.27 -7.73 -3.19
CA ALA A 191 -11.53 -8.44 -3.38
C ALA A 191 -12.59 -7.56 -4.06
N TRP A 192 -12.74 -6.29 -3.62
CA TRP A 192 -13.62 -5.33 -4.27
C TRP A 192 -13.23 -5.13 -5.75
N LEU A 193 -11.94 -5.00 -6.04
CA LEU A 193 -11.46 -4.83 -7.42
C LEU A 193 -11.71 -6.07 -8.27
N ALA A 194 -11.50 -7.27 -7.73
CA ALA A 194 -11.80 -8.53 -8.41
C ALA A 194 -13.29 -8.61 -8.80
N GLU A 195 -14.19 -8.33 -7.85
CA GLU A 195 -15.63 -8.29 -8.10
C GLU A 195 -15.99 -7.22 -9.17
N HIS A 196 -15.39 -6.02 -9.07
CA HIS A 196 -15.59 -4.94 -10.04
C HIS A 196 -15.17 -5.34 -11.46
N LEU A 197 -14.11 -6.14 -11.59
CA LEU A 197 -13.62 -6.68 -12.87
C LEU A 197 -14.34 -7.96 -13.31
N GLY A 198 -15.27 -8.47 -12.52
CA GLY A 198 -16.08 -9.67 -12.83
C GLY A 198 -15.44 -11.00 -12.48
N TYR A 199 -14.44 -11.02 -11.58
CA TYR A 199 -13.76 -12.22 -11.11
C TYR A 199 -14.22 -12.65 -9.72
N ALA A 200 -14.30 -13.97 -9.49
CA ALA A 200 -14.44 -14.53 -8.16
C ALA A 200 -13.11 -14.50 -7.38
N GLU A 201 -13.16 -14.47 -6.05
CA GLU A 201 -11.94 -14.49 -5.22
C GLU A 201 -11.08 -15.76 -5.45
N SER A 202 -11.71 -16.87 -5.83
CA SER A 202 -11.02 -18.13 -6.20
C SER A 202 -10.19 -18.04 -7.49
N GLU A 203 -10.40 -16.99 -8.30
CA GLU A 203 -9.65 -16.73 -9.53
C GLU A 203 -8.48 -15.76 -9.30
N VAL A 204 -8.32 -15.27 -8.06
CA VAL A 204 -7.31 -14.27 -7.69
C VAL A 204 -6.12 -14.94 -7.00
N ALA A 205 -4.92 -14.69 -7.50
CA ALA A 205 -3.66 -15.07 -6.86
C ALA A 205 -2.98 -13.83 -6.25
N VAL A 206 -2.67 -13.90 -4.95
CA VAL A 206 -2.04 -12.80 -4.21
C VAL A 206 -0.64 -13.14 -3.74
N TYR A 207 0.21 -12.12 -3.67
CA TYR A 207 1.62 -12.23 -3.28
C TYR A 207 1.94 -11.15 -2.24
N GLY A 208 2.62 -11.55 -1.15
CA GLY A 208 2.98 -10.61 -0.09
C GLY A 208 4.26 -10.99 0.65
N ASP A 209 4.78 -10.07 1.47
CA ASP A 209 6.00 -10.28 2.26
C ASP A 209 5.98 -9.61 3.64
N GLY A 210 4.99 -8.78 3.95
CA GLY A 210 4.98 -7.95 5.16
C GLY A 210 3.68 -7.93 5.94
N GLY A 211 3.68 -7.19 7.06
CA GLY A 211 2.55 -7.11 7.98
C GLY A 211 1.28 -6.52 7.35
N ASN A 212 1.41 -5.55 6.45
CA ASN A 212 0.26 -4.97 5.76
C ASN A 212 -0.31 -5.85 4.63
N ASP A 213 0.28 -7.04 4.39
CA ASP A 213 -0.23 -8.04 3.44
C ASP A 213 -1.04 -9.14 4.14
N LEU A 214 -0.97 -9.27 5.48
CA LEU A 214 -1.54 -10.40 6.22
C LEU A 214 -3.01 -10.62 5.90
N MET A 215 -3.83 -9.58 5.99
CA MET A 215 -5.27 -9.67 5.71
C MET A 215 -5.55 -10.12 4.26
N MET A 216 -4.69 -9.77 3.31
CA MET A 216 -4.79 -10.21 1.93
C MET A 216 -4.36 -11.68 1.79
N LEU A 217 -3.25 -12.06 2.42
CA LEU A 217 -2.73 -13.43 2.38
C LEU A 217 -3.66 -14.44 3.08
N GLU A 218 -4.35 -14.04 4.14
CA GLU A 218 -5.31 -14.87 4.86
C GLU A 218 -6.66 -15.02 4.13
N ARG A 219 -7.02 -14.02 3.31
CA ARG A 219 -8.32 -13.98 2.63
C ARG A 219 -8.39 -14.87 1.41
N PHE A 220 -7.35 -14.87 0.58
CA PHE A 220 -7.39 -15.52 -0.73
C PHE A 220 -6.84 -16.95 -0.69
N GLU A 221 -7.51 -17.88 -1.37
CA GLU A 221 -7.10 -19.28 -1.47
C GLU A 221 -5.72 -19.43 -2.14
N HIS A 222 -5.45 -18.64 -3.19
CA HIS A 222 -4.18 -18.65 -3.91
C HIS A 222 -3.23 -17.59 -3.38
N ALA A 223 -2.79 -17.74 -2.12
CA ALA A 223 -1.89 -16.83 -1.45
C ALA A 223 -0.44 -17.36 -1.42
N TYR A 224 0.51 -16.48 -1.69
CA TYR A 224 1.93 -16.83 -1.79
C TYR A 224 2.79 -15.79 -1.05
N ALA A 225 3.64 -16.25 -0.12
CA ALA A 225 4.65 -15.42 0.52
C ALA A 225 6.03 -15.64 -0.12
N THR A 226 6.81 -14.55 -0.19
CA THR A 226 8.21 -14.69 -0.62
C THR A 226 9.09 -15.25 0.49
N ALA A 227 10.13 -16.02 0.15
CA ALA A 227 11.03 -16.65 1.13
C ALA A 227 11.74 -15.63 2.05
N ASN A 228 11.93 -14.38 1.60
CA ASN A 228 12.49 -13.30 2.39
C ASN A 228 11.43 -12.45 3.12
N GLY A 229 10.15 -12.80 3.02
CA GLY A 229 9.06 -12.19 3.78
C GLY A 229 9.11 -12.55 5.27
N SER A 230 8.28 -11.86 6.06
CA SER A 230 8.15 -12.12 7.50
C SER A 230 7.60 -13.52 7.77
N ASP A 231 7.83 -14.04 8.97
CA ASP A 231 7.31 -15.36 9.34
C ASP A 231 5.78 -15.34 9.47
N GLU A 232 5.21 -14.19 9.84
CA GLU A 232 3.75 -13.98 9.85
C GLU A 232 3.18 -14.09 8.43
N ALA A 233 3.78 -13.40 7.44
CA ALA A 233 3.34 -13.46 6.04
C ALA A 233 3.44 -14.89 5.48
N LYS A 234 4.50 -15.64 5.80
CA LYS A 234 4.65 -17.03 5.39
C LYS A 234 3.59 -17.95 5.99
N ARG A 235 3.23 -17.73 7.26
CA ARG A 235 2.13 -18.48 7.92
C ARG A 235 0.78 -18.13 7.31
N ALA A 236 0.51 -16.85 7.09
CA ALA A 236 -0.75 -16.38 6.52
C ALA A 236 -0.99 -16.92 5.11
N ALA A 237 0.04 -16.92 4.26
CA ALA A 237 -0.07 -17.43 2.89
C ALA A 237 -0.13 -18.96 2.80
N GLY A 238 0.41 -19.69 3.77
CA GLY A 238 0.51 -21.15 3.73
C GLY A 238 1.47 -21.70 2.65
N THR A 239 1.72 -20.95 1.59
CA THR A 239 2.64 -21.34 0.49
C THR A 239 3.77 -20.34 0.35
N VAL A 240 5.01 -20.84 0.45
CA VAL A 240 6.22 -20.01 0.31
C VAL A 240 6.86 -20.26 -1.06
N ILE A 241 7.11 -19.17 -1.79
CA ILE A 241 7.86 -19.18 -3.05
C ILE A 241 9.30 -18.71 -2.83
N GLY A 242 10.12 -18.68 -3.87
CA GLY A 242 11.50 -18.19 -3.76
C GLY A 242 11.60 -16.72 -3.31
N PRO A 243 12.81 -16.22 -3.03
CA PRO A 243 13.01 -14.84 -2.57
C PRO A 243 12.74 -13.82 -3.68
N CYS A 244 12.19 -12.65 -3.32
CA CYS A 244 11.77 -11.61 -4.28
C CYS A 244 12.94 -11.08 -5.13
N TYR A 245 14.15 -10.98 -4.58
CA TYR A 245 15.35 -10.50 -5.30
C TYR A 245 15.86 -11.48 -6.39
N LEU A 246 15.33 -12.70 -6.44
CA LEU A 246 15.53 -13.66 -7.54
C LEU A 246 14.34 -13.72 -8.50
N HIS A 247 13.49 -12.69 -8.53
CA HIS A 247 12.30 -12.62 -9.38
C HIS A 247 11.32 -13.76 -9.15
N ALA A 248 11.18 -14.23 -7.91
CA ALA A 248 10.32 -15.38 -7.59
C ALA A 248 8.86 -15.13 -7.96
N VAL A 249 8.34 -13.93 -7.67
CA VAL A 249 6.94 -13.54 -7.97
C VAL A 249 6.65 -13.62 -9.48
N PRO A 250 7.31 -12.86 -10.36
CA PRO A 250 7.02 -12.90 -11.79
C PRO A 250 7.26 -14.30 -12.40
N ARG A 251 8.25 -15.04 -11.92
CA ARG A 251 8.49 -16.43 -12.37
C ARG A 251 7.37 -17.38 -11.95
N HIS A 252 6.81 -17.19 -10.76
CA HIS A 252 5.70 -18.00 -10.27
C HIS A 252 4.43 -17.69 -11.06
N MET A 253 4.10 -16.43 -11.27
CA MET A 253 2.96 -15.99 -12.09
C MET A 253 3.01 -16.59 -13.49
N LEU A 254 4.14 -16.49 -14.19
CA LEU A 254 4.29 -17.05 -15.53
C LEU A 254 4.17 -18.59 -15.56
N ARG A 255 4.62 -19.29 -14.51
CA ARG A 255 4.46 -20.76 -14.41
C ARG A 255 3.00 -21.15 -14.20
N THR A 256 2.28 -20.43 -13.37
CA THR A 256 0.84 -20.66 -13.12
C THR A 256 0.05 -20.50 -14.41
N LEU A 257 0.23 -19.40 -15.11
CA LEU A 257 -0.45 -19.15 -16.40
C LEU A 257 -0.16 -20.23 -17.45
N ARG A 258 1.06 -20.76 -17.52
CA ARG A 258 1.38 -21.85 -18.44
C ARG A 258 0.66 -23.15 -18.07
N ARG A 259 0.50 -23.45 -16.78
CA ARG A 259 -0.21 -24.63 -16.30
C ARG A 259 -1.69 -24.58 -16.60
N GLU A 260 -2.32 -23.41 -16.43
CA GLU A 260 -3.73 -23.21 -16.75
C GLU A 260 -3.99 -23.34 -18.25
N ARG A 261 -3.15 -22.74 -19.10
CA ARG A 261 -3.24 -22.90 -20.56
C ARG A 261 -3.03 -24.36 -21.02
N GLY A 262 -2.14 -25.10 -20.35
CA GLY A 262 -1.94 -26.52 -20.62
C GLY A 262 -3.12 -27.42 -20.23
N ARG A 263 -3.98 -26.99 -19.30
CA ARG A 263 -5.22 -27.71 -18.94
C ARG A 263 -6.35 -27.48 -19.95
N VAL A 264 -6.38 -26.36 -20.62
CA VAL A 264 -7.40 -26.03 -21.66
C VAL A 264 -7.14 -26.73 -22.99
N VAL A 265 -5.96 -27.29 -23.22
CA VAL A 265 -5.59 -27.99 -24.48
C VAL A 265 -5.86 -29.51 -24.41
N ILE A 266 -6.44 -30.01 -23.32
CA ILE A 266 -6.73 -31.45 -23.14
C ILE A 266 -8.27 -31.71 -23.08
N GLU A 267 -9.05 -30.86 -23.62
CA GLU A 267 -10.43 -31.13 -24.05
C GLU A 267 -10.42 -31.14 -25.60
#